data_49fd66b588ae13240bdb240e842a3245
#
_entry.id   49fd66b588ae13240bdb240e842a3245
#
_cell.length_a   1.000
_cell.length_b   1.000
_cell.length_c   1.000
_cell.angle_alpha   90.00
_cell.angle_beta   90.00
_cell.angle_gamma   90.00
#
_symmetry.space_group_name_H-M   'P 1'
#
loop_
_entity.id
_entity.type
_entity.pdbx_description
1 polymer ?
#
loop_
_entity_poly.entity_id
_entity_poly.type
_entity_poly.pdbx_seq_one_letter_code
_entity_poly.pdbx_strand_id
1 'polypeptide(L)'
;MRVDWSDHALEQVEEIFAYIVRDRPSVTVDIVDGVFDTTARLGELPEMGPPYPPADDPNVRFILFKTYRVVYCIEQGCVFISSVRHTRQDAGQEA
;
A
#
# COMPACT_ATOMS: atom_id res chain seq x y z
N MET A 1 -13.16 9.07 -7.06
CA MET A 1 -13.50 7.96 -6.16
C MET A 1 -12.77 8.18 -4.83
N ARG A 2 -13.43 7.92 -3.71
CA ARG A 2 -12.84 8.10 -2.39
C ARG A 2 -11.81 7.01 -2.12
N VAL A 3 -10.73 7.38 -1.41
CA VAL A 3 -9.69 6.44 -0.97
C VAL A 3 -9.75 6.35 0.54
N ASP A 4 -10.05 5.18 1.06
CA ASP A 4 -10.08 4.91 2.50
C ASP A 4 -8.97 3.93 2.85
N TRP A 5 -8.50 3.99 4.09
CA TRP A 5 -7.45 3.13 4.60
C TRP A 5 -8.01 2.24 5.69
N SER A 6 -7.66 0.95 5.66
CA SER A 6 -7.97 0.06 6.78
C SER A 6 -7.08 0.42 7.98
N ASP A 7 -7.56 0.11 9.17
CA ASP A 7 -6.76 0.28 10.39
C ASP A 7 -5.47 -0.54 10.31
N HIS A 8 -5.57 -1.73 9.75
CA HIS A 8 -4.42 -2.61 9.56
C HIS A 8 -3.35 -1.97 8.66
N ALA A 9 -3.77 -1.39 7.54
CA ALA A 9 -2.84 -0.73 6.62
C ALA A 9 -2.19 0.49 7.27
N LEU A 10 -2.95 1.28 8.03
CA LEU A 10 -2.40 2.41 8.76
C LEU A 10 -1.37 1.97 9.80
N GLU A 11 -1.64 0.89 10.53
CA GLU A 11 -0.68 0.34 11.48
C GLU A 11 0.61 -0.11 10.78
N GLN A 12 0.47 -0.71 9.61
CA GLN A 12 1.63 -1.13 8.83
C GLN A 12 2.50 0.07 8.40
N VAL A 13 1.87 1.16 7.97
CA VAL A 13 2.61 2.38 7.62
C VAL A 13 3.30 2.95 8.85
N GLU A 14 2.65 2.95 10.01
CA GLU A 14 3.27 3.39 11.25
C GLU A 14 4.49 2.55 11.63
N GLU A 15 4.41 1.24 11.44
CA GLU A 15 5.53 0.33 11.68
C GLU A 15 6.69 0.59 10.73
N ILE A 16 6.38 0.83 9.45
CA ILE A 16 7.38 1.18 8.45
C ILE A 16 8.07 2.49 8.86
N PHE A 17 7.28 3.49 9.25
CA PHE A 17 7.79 4.77 9.71
C PHE A 17 8.72 4.60 10.89
N ALA A 18 8.30 3.85 11.91
CA ALA A 18 9.09 3.63 13.12
C ALA A 18 10.41 2.90 12.80
N TYR A 19 10.39 1.99 11.85
CA TYR A 19 11.57 1.26 11.44
C TYR A 19 12.57 2.17 10.70
N ILE A 20 12.07 2.96 9.75
CA ILE A 20 12.95 3.80 8.91
C ILE A 20 13.53 4.96 9.70
N VAL A 21 12.75 5.55 10.60
CA VAL A 21 13.21 6.74 11.35
C VAL A 21 14.42 6.42 12.23
N ARG A 22 14.59 5.18 12.63
CA ARG A 22 15.76 4.76 13.42
C ARG A 22 17.04 4.86 12.63
N ASP A 23 17.01 4.41 11.37
CA ASP A 23 18.21 4.30 10.54
C ASP A 23 18.38 5.46 9.59
N ARG A 24 17.29 6.00 9.06
CA ARG A 24 17.30 7.01 8.01
C ARG A 24 16.24 8.08 8.23
N PRO A 25 16.37 8.90 9.27
CA PRO A 25 15.34 9.90 9.55
C PRO A 25 15.11 10.88 8.41
N SER A 26 16.15 11.18 7.62
CA SER A 26 16.04 12.15 6.53
C SER A 26 15.18 11.66 5.35
N VAL A 27 15.04 10.33 5.17
CA VAL A 27 14.25 9.78 4.06
C VAL A 27 12.85 9.33 4.49
N THR A 28 12.58 9.31 5.79
CA THR A 28 11.32 8.78 6.33
C THR A 28 10.12 9.57 5.83
N VAL A 29 10.20 10.90 5.87
CA VAL A 29 9.11 11.77 5.43
C VAL A 29 8.82 11.54 3.94
N ASP A 30 9.87 11.45 3.12
CA ASP A 30 9.72 11.24 1.68
C ASP A 30 9.02 9.91 1.37
N ILE A 31 9.33 8.86 2.13
CA ILE A 31 8.71 7.56 1.92
C ILE A 31 7.25 7.58 2.33
N VAL A 32 6.93 8.13 3.49
CA VAL A 32 5.56 8.21 3.97
C VAL A 32 4.72 9.09 3.04
N ASP A 33 5.22 10.27 2.69
CA ASP A 33 4.52 11.17 1.76
C ASP A 33 4.31 10.49 0.41
N GLY A 34 5.32 9.77 -0.09
CA GLY A 34 5.23 9.06 -1.36
C GLY A 34 4.18 7.96 -1.34
N VAL A 35 4.05 7.23 -0.25
CA VAL A 35 3.01 6.20 -0.10
C VAL A 35 1.63 6.86 -0.17
N PHE A 36 1.42 7.95 0.57
CA PHE A 36 0.12 8.62 0.59
C PHE A 36 -0.18 9.30 -0.76
N ASP A 37 0.80 9.92 -1.40
CA ASP A 37 0.61 10.52 -2.73
C ASP A 37 0.27 9.47 -3.77
N THR A 38 0.97 8.34 -3.74
CA THR A 38 0.74 7.25 -4.70
C THR A 38 -0.66 6.66 -4.51
N THR A 39 -1.08 6.44 -3.27
CA THR A 39 -2.41 5.89 -3.00
C THR A 39 -3.51 6.90 -3.32
N ALA A 40 -3.26 8.19 -3.15
CA ALA A 40 -4.24 9.22 -3.51
C ALA A 40 -4.59 9.19 -5.00
N ARG A 41 -3.62 8.83 -5.85
CA ARG A 41 -3.87 8.70 -7.30
C ARG A 41 -4.89 7.62 -7.64
N LEU A 42 -5.04 6.63 -6.77
CA LEU A 42 -6.02 5.57 -6.97
C LEU A 42 -7.45 6.09 -6.95
N GLY A 43 -7.69 7.25 -6.33
CA GLY A 43 -8.98 7.90 -6.37
C GLY A 43 -9.39 8.34 -7.78
N GLU A 44 -8.40 8.71 -8.60
CA GLU A 44 -8.63 9.10 -9.99
C GLU A 44 -8.48 7.93 -10.95
N LEU A 45 -7.57 7.01 -10.65
CA LEU A 45 -7.24 5.86 -11.50
C LEU A 45 -7.30 4.57 -10.68
N PRO A 46 -8.49 4.12 -10.28
CA PRO A 46 -8.60 2.96 -9.40
C PRO A 46 -8.08 1.66 -10.02
N GLU A 47 -8.08 1.57 -11.33
CA GLU A 47 -7.58 0.38 -12.02
C GLU A 47 -6.11 0.50 -12.43
N MET A 48 -5.38 1.46 -11.87
CA MET A 48 -3.97 1.68 -12.20
C MET A 48 -3.11 0.46 -11.89
N GLY A 49 -3.37 -0.23 -10.79
CA GLY A 49 -2.65 -1.44 -10.43
C GLY A 49 -3.28 -2.68 -11.05
N PRO A 50 -2.47 -3.70 -11.38
CA PRO A 50 -2.99 -4.97 -11.87
C PRO A 50 -3.68 -5.74 -10.76
N PRO A 51 -4.47 -6.78 -11.12
CA PRO A 51 -5.02 -7.69 -10.11
C PRO A 51 -3.90 -8.31 -9.27
N TYR A 52 -4.19 -8.53 -8.00
CA TYR A 52 -3.24 -9.12 -7.06
C TYR A 52 -3.43 -10.65 -7.08
N PRO A 53 -2.44 -11.42 -7.62
CA PRO A 53 -2.64 -12.85 -7.86
C PRO A 53 -3.01 -13.69 -6.64
N PRO A 54 -2.46 -13.45 -5.43
CA PRO A 54 -2.85 -14.23 -4.26
C PRO A 54 -4.33 -14.09 -3.88
N ALA A 55 -4.96 -12.97 -4.23
CA ALA A 55 -6.38 -12.78 -3.99
C ALA A 55 -7.15 -13.26 -5.21
N ASP A 56 -8.11 -14.14 -5.01
CA ASP A 56 -8.91 -14.69 -6.10
C ASP A 56 -10.12 -13.79 -6.37
N ASP A 57 -9.85 -12.51 -6.56
CA ASP A 57 -10.88 -11.48 -6.78
C ASP A 57 -10.28 -10.40 -7.69
N PRO A 58 -10.87 -10.17 -8.88
CA PRO A 58 -10.35 -9.16 -9.82
C PRO A 58 -10.42 -7.73 -9.29
N ASN A 59 -11.20 -7.45 -8.26
CA ASN A 59 -11.28 -6.14 -7.65
C ASN A 59 -10.17 -5.90 -6.62
N VAL A 60 -9.41 -6.92 -6.26
CA VAL A 60 -8.24 -6.79 -5.39
C VAL A 60 -7.01 -6.61 -6.27
N ARG A 61 -6.36 -5.46 -6.10
CA ARG A 61 -5.25 -5.02 -6.94
C ARG A 61 -4.07 -4.58 -6.08
N PHE A 62 -2.94 -4.33 -6.73
CA PHE A 62 -1.79 -3.81 -6.00
C PHE A 62 -1.04 -2.79 -6.84
N ILE A 63 -0.31 -1.92 -6.16
CA ILE A 63 0.68 -1.04 -6.77
C ILE A 63 1.96 -1.14 -5.97
N LEU A 64 3.06 -0.74 -6.60
CA LEU A 64 4.35 -0.69 -5.93
C LEU A 64 4.77 0.77 -5.76
N PHE A 65 5.23 1.10 -4.56
CA PHE A 65 5.94 2.35 -4.32
C PHE A 65 7.31 1.97 -3.77
N LYS A 66 8.35 2.14 -4.58
CA LYS A 66 9.71 1.67 -4.26
C LYS A 66 9.65 0.17 -3.93
N THR A 67 10.08 -0.22 -2.75
CA THR A 67 10.09 -1.62 -2.31
C THR A 67 8.86 -2.01 -1.52
N TYR A 68 7.83 -1.16 -1.50
CA TYR A 68 6.61 -1.41 -0.76
C TYR A 68 5.48 -1.80 -1.69
N ARG A 69 4.74 -2.83 -1.33
CA ARG A 69 3.55 -3.25 -2.05
C ARG A 69 2.32 -2.78 -1.31
N VAL A 70 1.47 -2.04 -2.02
CA VAL A 70 0.19 -1.57 -1.50
C VAL A 70 -0.90 -2.41 -2.13
N VAL A 71 -1.63 -3.17 -1.32
CA VAL A 71 -2.78 -3.96 -1.78
C VAL A 71 -4.04 -3.19 -1.46
N TYR A 72 -4.93 -3.09 -2.44
CA TYR A 72 -6.18 -2.37 -2.29
C TYR A 72 -7.30 -3.11 -3.01
N CYS A 73 -8.53 -2.77 -2.67
CA CYS A 73 -9.68 -3.27 -3.39
C CYS A 73 -10.61 -2.13 -3.78
N ILE A 74 -11.38 -2.37 -4.84
CA ILE A 74 -12.37 -1.41 -5.33
C ILE A 74 -13.74 -1.94 -4.94
N GLU A 75 -14.43 -1.23 -4.05
CA GLU A 75 -15.75 -1.62 -3.56
C GLU A 75 -16.68 -0.42 -3.49
N GLN A 76 -17.87 -0.55 -4.09
CA GLN A 76 -18.95 0.42 -3.94
C GLN A 76 -18.52 1.88 -4.15
N GLY A 77 -17.76 2.12 -5.21
CA GLY A 77 -17.30 3.47 -5.54
C GLY A 77 -16.20 4.00 -4.62
N CYS A 78 -15.51 3.11 -3.92
CA CYS A 78 -14.43 3.46 -3.00
C CYS A 78 -13.22 2.58 -3.25
N VAL A 79 -12.04 3.17 -3.15
CA VAL A 79 -10.77 2.43 -3.09
C VAL A 79 -10.45 2.23 -1.62
N PHE A 80 -10.24 0.98 -1.23
CA PHE A 80 -9.95 0.62 0.16
C PHE A 80 -8.56 0.01 0.24
N ILE A 81 -7.64 0.70 0.92
CA ILE A 81 -6.26 0.23 1.08
C ILE A 81 -6.24 -0.80 2.21
N SER A 82 -5.90 -2.04 1.87
CA SER A 82 -5.97 -3.15 2.82
C SER A 82 -4.64 -3.50 3.46
N SER A 83 -3.52 -3.31 2.75
CA SER A 83 -2.21 -3.58 3.36
C SER A 83 -1.10 -2.81 2.66
N VAL A 84 -0.03 -2.54 3.41
CA VAL A 84 1.22 -1.96 2.90
C VAL A 84 2.36 -2.77 3.49
N ARG A 85 3.13 -3.45 2.65
CA ARG A 85 4.19 -4.34 3.10
C ARG A 85 5.43 -4.17 2.25
N HIS A 86 6.58 -4.40 2.87
CA HIS A 86 7.82 -4.49 2.13
C HIS A 86 7.80 -5.76 1.27
N THR A 87 8.27 -5.69 0.03
CA THR A 87 8.25 -6.85 -0.88
C THR A 87 9.02 -8.05 -0.34
N ARG A 88 10.03 -7.84 0.51
CA ARG A 88 10.74 -8.93 1.18
C ARG A 88 9.87 -9.71 2.16
N GLN A 89 8.93 -9.05 2.82
CA GLN A 89 8.02 -9.71 3.74
C GLN A 89 7.10 -10.67 2.99
N ASP A 90 6.61 -10.23 1.81
CA ASP A 90 5.77 -11.08 0.97
C ASP A 90 6.54 -12.28 0.46
N ALA A 91 7.77 -12.08 0.00
CA ALA A 91 8.61 -13.19 -0.46
C ALA A 91 8.89 -14.20 0.65
N GLY A 92 9.11 -13.71 1.88
CA GLY A 92 9.30 -14.56 3.04
C GLY A 92 8.08 -15.38 3.40
N GLN A 93 6.90 -14.86 3.13
CA GLN A 93 5.64 -15.57 3.41
C GLN A 93 5.33 -16.63 2.37
N GLU A 94 5.79 -16.45 1.16
CA GLU A 94 5.58 -17.42 0.08
C GLU A 94 6.47 -18.66 0.24
N ALA A 95 7.52 -18.53 0.98
CA ALA A 95 8.39 -19.65 1.30
C ALA A 95 7.83 -20.47 2.44
#